data_19afced4429887d404ed65423eb39e89
#
_entry.id   19afced4429887d404ed65423eb39e89
#
_cell.length_a   1.000
_cell.length_b   1.000
_cell.length_c   1.000
_cell.angle_alpha   90.00
_cell.angle_beta   90.00
_cell.angle_gamma   90.00
#
_symmetry.space_group_name_H-M   'P 1'
#
loop_
_entity.id
_entity.type
_entity.pdbx_description
1 polymer ?
#
loop_
_entity_poly.entity_id
_entity_poly.type
_entity_poly.pdbx_seq_one_letter_code
_entity_poly.pdbx_strand_id
1 'polypeptide(L)'
;MSITFLCLASYYKGAAFMEEAKRQGCRVLLLTVEKLKGEPWPHHALDDIFYMPELNKYPDIIRAVSYLARHNKIDRIIPLDDYDVEVAARLREHLRVP
;
A
#
# COMPACT_ATOMS: atom_id res chain seq x y z
N MET A 1 -15.09 -12.95 5.90
CA MET A 1 -13.65 -12.81 5.59
C MET A 1 -13.36 -11.43 5.07
N SER A 2 -12.30 -10.81 5.55
CA SER A 2 -11.93 -9.49 5.08
C SER A 2 -10.86 -9.59 3.99
N ILE A 3 -10.97 -8.68 3.02
CA ILE A 3 -9.95 -8.52 1.99
C ILE A 3 -8.91 -7.52 2.49
N THR A 4 -7.65 -7.79 2.23
CA THR A 4 -6.57 -6.90 2.60
C THR A 4 -6.03 -6.17 1.38
N PHE A 5 -6.09 -4.85 1.41
CA PHE A 5 -5.49 -3.99 0.39
C PHE A 5 -4.12 -3.52 0.85
N LEU A 6 -3.14 -3.59 -0.04
CA LEU A 6 -1.88 -2.86 0.14
C LEU A 6 -1.92 -1.66 -0.79
N CYS A 7 -2.00 -0.48 -0.21
CA CYS A 7 -2.07 0.78 -0.95
C CYS A 7 -0.67 1.39 -1.05
N LEU A 8 -0.31 1.87 -2.24
CA LEU A 8 0.99 2.49 -2.50
C LEU A 8 0.79 3.97 -2.76
N ALA A 9 1.57 4.82 -2.09
CA ALA A 9 1.47 6.27 -2.28
C ALA A 9 2.84 6.93 -2.22
N SER A 10 3.32 7.41 -3.36
CA SER A 10 4.51 8.27 -3.43
C SER A 10 4.15 9.73 -3.20
N TYR A 11 2.86 10.06 -3.20
CA TYR A 11 2.33 11.39 -2.93
C TYR A 11 1.15 11.26 -1.96
N TYR A 12 0.82 12.35 -1.29
CA TYR A 12 -0.30 12.33 -0.35
C TYR A 12 -1.62 12.34 -1.11
N LYS A 13 -2.20 11.15 -1.29
CA LYS A 13 -3.46 10.93 -2.01
C LYS A 13 -4.15 9.69 -1.48
N GLY A 14 -5.42 9.55 -1.85
CA GLY A 14 -6.14 8.30 -1.66
C GLY A 14 -6.84 8.13 -0.32
N ALA A 15 -6.93 9.18 0.49
CA ALA A 15 -7.59 9.08 1.79
C ALA A 15 -9.02 8.57 1.65
N ALA A 16 -9.79 9.10 0.68
CA ALA A 16 -11.18 8.69 0.49
C ALA A 16 -11.31 7.21 0.14
N PHE A 17 -10.40 6.69 -0.71
CA PHE A 17 -10.41 5.27 -1.05
C PHE A 17 -10.14 4.41 0.19
N MET A 18 -9.14 4.77 0.96
CA MET A 18 -8.78 3.99 2.16
C MET A 18 -9.89 4.02 3.19
N GLU A 19 -10.52 5.18 3.38
CA GLU A 19 -11.65 5.29 4.30
C GLU A 19 -12.84 4.44 3.86
N GLU A 20 -13.13 4.44 2.56
CA GLU A 20 -14.23 3.63 2.03
C GLU A 20 -13.94 2.14 2.16
N ALA A 21 -12.69 1.74 1.86
CA ALA A 21 -12.31 0.33 2.01
C ALA A 21 -12.47 -0.15 3.46
N LYS A 22 -12.06 0.68 4.41
CA LYS A 22 -12.21 0.34 5.83
C LYS A 22 -13.68 0.27 6.20
N ARG A 23 -14.48 1.21 5.71
CA ARG A 23 -15.92 1.23 5.98
C ARG A 23 -16.59 -0.06 5.51
N GLN A 24 -16.10 -0.65 4.42
CA GLN A 24 -16.63 -1.90 3.89
C GLN A 24 -16.03 -3.15 4.56
N GLY A 25 -15.25 -2.98 5.60
CA GLY A 25 -14.72 -4.09 6.36
C GLY A 25 -13.40 -4.66 5.88
N CYS A 26 -12.72 -3.96 4.97
CA CYS A 26 -11.42 -4.42 4.47
C CYS A 26 -10.31 -4.05 5.43
N ARG A 27 -9.22 -4.85 5.39
CA ARG A 27 -7.98 -4.45 6.02
C ARG A 27 -7.25 -3.52 5.05
N VAL A 28 -6.69 -2.44 5.56
CA VAL A 28 -6.01 -1.46 4.73
C VAL A 28 -4.60 -1.23 5.25
N LEU A 29 -3.61 -1.57 4.43
CA LEU A 29 -2.20 -1.32 4.73
C LEU A 29 -1.72 -0.24 3.76
N LEU A 30 -0.97 0.73 4.28
CA LEU A 30 -0.40 1.79 3.45
C LEU A 30 1.12 1.67 3.43
N LEU A 31 1.69 1.67 2.23
CA LEU A 31 3.13 1.75 2.04
C LEU A 31 3.42 3.07 1.34
N THR A 32 4.14 3.96 2.00
CA THR A 32 4.41 5.29 1.48
C THR A 32 5.87 5.66 1.70
N VAL A 33 6.22 6.89 1.33
CA VAL A 33 7.60 7.36 1.44
C VAL A 33 7.81 8.14 2.73
N GLU A 34 9.04 8.11 3.24
CA GLU A 34 9.38 8.73 4.53
C GLU A 34 9.09 10.23 4.55
N LYS A 35 9.26 10.92 3.44
CA LYS A 35 9.02 12.36 3.40
C LYS A 35 7.56 12.74 3.62
N LEU A 36 6.63 11.78 3.50
CA LEU A 36 5.20 12.02 3.73
C LEU A 36 4.76 11.62 5.14
N LYS A 37 5.70 11.33 6.02
CA LYS A 37 5.39 10.84 7.36
C LYS A 37 4.58 11.83 8.19
N GLY A 38 4.76 13.13 7.95
CA GLY A 38 4.03 14.17 8.66
C GLY A 38 2.67 14.51 8.08
N GLU A 39 2.27 13.88 6.98
CA GLU A 39 0.99 14.18 6.34
C GLU A 39 -0.17 13.60 7.15
N PRO A 40 -1.36 14.23 7.07
CA PRO A 40 -2.52 13.77 7.84
C PRO A 40 -3.18 12.54 7.23
N TRP A 41 -2.46 11.43 7.19
CA TRP A 41 -3.02 10.17 6.71
C TRP A 41 -4.22 9.77 7.55
N PRO A 42 -5.22 9.09 6.96
CA PRO A 42 -6.41 8.70 7.71
C PRO A 42 -6.11 7.49 8.60
N HIS A 43 -5.37 7.71 9.69
CA HIS A 43 -4.93 6.64 10.58
C HIS A 43 -6.07 5.78 11.11
N HIS A 44 -7.26 6.37 11.28
CA HIS A 44 -8.44 5.62 11.72
C HIS A 44 -8.88 4.57 10.69
N ALA A 45 -8.49 4.73 9.42
CA ALA A 45 -8.85 3.80 8.35
C ALA A 45 -7.72 2.84 8.01
N LEU A 46 -6.55 2.97 8.64
CA LEU A 46 -5.38 2.16 8.32
C LEU A 46 -5.15 1.14 9.42
N ASP A 47 -4.96 -0.12 9.03
CA ASP A 47 -4.56 -1.16 9.98
C ASP A 47 -3.07 -1.10 10.27
N ASP A 48 -2.28 -0.65 9.29
CA ASP A 48 -0.87 -0.37 9.50
C ASP A 48 -0.36 0.56 8.42
N ILE A 49 0.78 1.18 8.67
CA ILE A 49 1.42 2.09 7.72
C ILE A 49 2.93 1.83 7.76
N PHE A 50 3.52 1.74 6.57
CA PHE A 50 4.94 1.45 6.42
C PHE A 50 5.60 2.52 5.57
N TYR A 51 6.83 2.84 5.88
CA TYR A 51 7.57 3.92 5.21
C TYR A 51 8.84 3.40 4.57
N MET A 52 9.12 3.87 3.36
CA MET A 52 10.37 3.59 2.65
C MET A 52 10.95 4.90 2.12
N PRO A 53 12.24 4.96 1.85
CA PRO A 53 12.81 6.18 1.23
C PRO A 53 12.13 6.50 -0.11
N GLU A 54 11.91 5.47 -0.94
CA GLU A 54 11.25 5.59 -2.23
C GLU A 54 10.54 4.28 -2.54
N LEU A 55 9.50 4.35 -3.39
CA LEU A 55 8.75 3.14 -3.76
C LEU A 55 9.16 2.56 -5.11
N ASN A 56 9.95 3.30 -5.90
CA ASN A 56 10.32 2.88 -7.25
C ASN A 56 11.73 2.28 -7.34
N LYS A 57 12.31 1.90 -6.21
CA LYS A 57 13.65 1.30 -6.19
C LYS A 57 13.54 -0.21 -6.11
N TYR A 58 13.82 -0.88 -7.22
CA TYR A 58 13.94 -2.33 -7.25
C TYR A 58 15.40 -2.70 -6.99
N PRO A 59 15.72 -3.72 -6.25
CA PRO A 59 14.84 -4.73 -5.66
C PRO A 59 14.28 -4.37 -4.27
N ASP A 60 14.56 -3.17 -3.76
CA ASP A 60 14.19 -2.82 -2.40
C ASP A 60 12.69 -2.93 -2.13
N ILE A 61 11.87 -2.40 -3.05
CA ILE A 61 10.42 -2.45 -2.87
C ILE A 61 9.91 -3.91 -2.92
N ILE A 62 10.52 -4.74 -3.77
CA ILE A 62 10.12 -6.15 -3.87
C ILE A 62 10.43 -6.88 -2.57
N ARG A 63 11.61 -6.62 -1.97
CA ARG A 63 11.96 -7.22 -0.68
C ARG A 63 11.02 -6.79 0.43
N ALA A 64 10.72 -5.49 0.48
CA ALA A 64 9.84 -4.95 1.52
C ALA A 64 8.46 -5.56 1.44
N VAL A 65 7.88 -5.60 0.24
CA VAL A 65 6.53 -6.14 0.05
C VAL A 65 6.50 -7.64 0.27
N SER A 66 7.56 -8.36 -0.13
CA SER A 66 7.66 -9.80 0.15
C SER A 66 7.67 -10.06 1.65
N TYR A 67 8.37 -9.22 2.41
CA TYR A 67 8.39 -9.32 3.87
C TYR A 67 6.99 -9.09 4.45
N LEU A 68 6.30 -8.03 3.98
CA LEU A 68 4.95 -7.74 4.45
C LEU A 68 4.00 -8.89 4.14
N ALA A 69 4.16 -9.53 2.98
CA ALA A 69 3.30 -10.64 2.57
C ALA A 69 3.48 -11.88 3.42
N ARG A 70 4.59 -12.01 4.14
CA ARG A 70 4.79 -13.12 5.08
C ARG A 70 3.91 -12.99 6.31
N HIS A 71 3.58 -11.77 6.68
CA HIS A 71 2.84 -11.49 7.91
C HIS A 71 1.40 -11.04 7.65
N ASN A 72 1.08 -10.75 6.40
CA ASN A 72 -0.24 -10.29 6.00
C ASN A 72 -0.61 -10.94 4.68
N LYS A 73 -1.80 -11.51 4.60
CA LYS A 73 -2.29 -11.99 3.31
C LYS A 73 -2.73 -10.78 2.50
N ILE A 74 -1.97 -10.44 1.47
CA ILE A 74 -2.29 -9.30 0.61
C ILE A 74 -3.14 -9.80 -0.54
N ASP A 75 -4.36 -9.27 -0.65
CA ASP A 75 -5.31 -9.68 -1.67
C ASP A 75 -5.31 -8.76 -2.89
N ARG A 76 -5.02 -7.49 -2.69
CA ARG A 76 -5.01 -6.48 -3.77
C ARG A 76 -3.90 -5.48 -3.50
N ILE A 77 -3.30 -4.98 -4.58
CA ILE A 77 -2.29 -3.93 -4.50
C ILE A 77 -2.80 -2.77 -5.33
N ILE A 78 -2.99 -1.61 -4.69
CA ILE A 78 -3.66 -0.46 -5.29
C ILE A 78 -2.72 0.73 -5.32
N PRO A 79 -2.38 1.27 -6.50
CA PRO A 79 -1.65 2.53 -6.56
C PRO A 79 -2.65 3.66 -6.30
N LEU A 80 -2.32 4.54 -5.37
CA LEU A 80 -3.20 5.68 -5.05
C LEU A 80 -2.89 6.88 -5.95
N ASP A 81 -1.81 6.81 -6.72
CA ASP A 81 -1.39 7.87 -7.62
C ASP A 81 -0.90 7.23 -8.93
N ASP A 82 -1.05 7.94 -10.04
CA ASP A 82 -0.59 7.46 -11.34
C ASP A 82 0.92 7.16 -11.36
N TYR A 83 1.67 7.87 -10.53
CA TYR A 83 3.10 7.67 -10.41
C TYR A 83 3.45 6.24 -9.98
N ASP A 84 2.59 5.59 -9.21
CA ASP A 84 2.85 4.27 -8.65
C ASP A 84 2.21 3.11 -9.41
N VAL A 85 1.58 3.39 -10.56
CA VAL A 85 0.86 2.36 -11.33
C VAL A 85 1.80 1.24 -11.80
N GLU A 86 2.97 1.59 -12.32
CA GLU A 86 3.92 0.59 -12.82
C GLU A 86 4.45 -0.28 -11.69
N VAL A 87 4.81 0.35 -10.56
CA VAL A 87 5.30 -0.38 -9.39
C VAL A 87 4.24 -1.34 -8.88
N ALA A 88 2.99 -0.87 -8.79
CA ALA A 88 1.90 -1.72 -8.34
C ALA A 88 1.72 -2.92 -9.27
N ALA A 89 1.81 -2.71 -10.58
CA ALA A 89 1.68 -3.81 -11.55
C ALA A 89 2.77 -4.86 -11.35
N ARG A 90 4.02 -4.42 -11.14
CA ARG A 90 5.13 -5.33 -10.90
C ARG A 90 4.96 -6.11 -9.60
N LEU A 91 4.49 -5.45 -8.56
CA LEU A 91 4.27 -6.11 -7.28
C LEU A 91 3.13 -7.11 -7.36
N ARG A 92 2.05 -6.79 -8.08
CA ARG A 92 0.95 -7.74 -8.28
C ARG A 92 1.46 -8.99 -8.99
N GLU A 93 2.29 -8.81 -10.01
CA GLU A 93 2.87 -9.94 -10.73
C GLU A 93 3.78 -10.78 -9.82
N HIS A 94 4.62 -10.11 -9.03
CA HIS A 94 5.55 -10.78 -8.11
C HIS A 94 4.82 -11.61 -7.05
N LEU A 95 3.77 -11.04 -6.46
CA LEU A 95 3.00 -11.72 -5.43
C LEU A 95 1.89 -12.62 -6.00
N ARG A 96 1.67 -12.56 -7.31
CA ARG A 96 0.63 -13.32 -8.00
C ARG A 96 -0.77 -13.00 -7.47
N VAL A 97 -1.03 -11.72 -7.28
CA VAL A 97 -2.37 -11.24 -6.90
C VAL A 97 -2.97 -10.47 -8.07
N PRO A 98 -4.31 -10.37 -8.14
CA PRO A 98 -4.99 -9.66 -9.23
C PRO A 98 -4.63 -8.19 -9.33
#